data_360321dd0c9674300a91c9611d0ce7ba
#
_entry.id   360321dd0c9674300a91c9611d0ce7ba
#
_cell.length_a   1.000
_cell.length_b   1.000
_cell.length_c   1.000
_cell.angle_alpha   90.00
_cell.angle_beta   90.00
_cell.angle_gamma   90.00
#
_symmetry.space_group_name_H-M   'P 1'
#
loop_
_entity.id
_entity.type
_entity.pdbx_description
1 polymer ?
#
loop_
_entity_poly.entity_id
_entity_poly.type
_entity_poly.pdbx_seq_one_letter_code
_entity_poly.pdbx_strand_id
1 'polypeptide(L)'
;LNPIFCDNVTRVGATVTRIGGVLQNIGGIETTGFDWTVTVDFEPGRWGEFRARWANTHLLDYDEIVNGPDGEVRIDRAGTELGSPERGFVEWKSTLIVDWMMNDWTVSLTNRFLSSIDEQCTGLVADFGFSDLCSTPTINEIDDKLYTDLQVSWSPSNGSSDRRWTIQGGVQNLFNTDTPICFSCDLNSFDGTLHPIEGSFIFGRISLEL
;
A
#
# COMPACT_ATOMS: atom_id res chain seq x y z
N LEU A 1 34.49 -11.06 7.11
CA LEU A 1 33.56 -12.15 6.67
C LEU A 1 32.86 -12.67 7.92
N ASN A 2 31.55 -12.61 7.95
CA ASN A 2 30.73 -13.08 9.07
C ASN A 2 30.92 -14.60 9.23
N PRO A 3 31.42 -15.13 10.37
CA PRO A 3 31.64 -16.55 10.57
C PRO A 3 30.38 -17.40 10.39
N ILE A 4 29.20 -16.87 10.70
CA ILE A 4 27.90 -17.55 10.55
C ILE A 4 27.68 -18.10 9.13
N PHE A 5 28.11 -17.36 8.11
CA PHE A 5 27.98 -17.81 6.72
C PHE A 5 29.12 -18.73 6.29
N CYS A 6 30.32 -18.58 6.88
CA CYS A 6 31.45 -19.42 6.55
C CYS A 6 31.33 -20.85 7.07
N ASP A 7 30.68 -21.05 8.20
CA ASP A 7 30.47 -22.37 8.82
C ASP A 7 29.55 -23.29 7.98
N ASN A 8 28.73 -22.70 7.12
CA ASN A 8 27.85 -23.42 6.21
C ASN A 8 28.51 -23.75 4.86
N VAL A 9 29.76 -23.35 4.64
CA VAL A 9 30.51 -23.61 3.40
C VAL A 9 31.65 -24.57 3.65
N THR A 10 31.52 -25.80 3.14
CA THR A 10 32.61 -26.81 3.18
C THR A 10 33.49 -26.67 1.95
N ARG A 11 34.80 -26.59 2.17
CA ARG A 11 35.79 -26.47 1.12
C ARG A 11 36.83 -27.58 1.21
N VAL A 12 37.32 -28.00 0.04
CA VAL A 12 38.48 -28.86 -0.09
C VAL A 12 39.55 -28.08 -0.89
N GLY A 13 40.54 -27.55 -0.20
CA GLY A 13 41.46 -26.59 -0.79
C GLY A 13 40.74 -25.28 -1.15
N ALA A 14 40.86 -24.82 -2.40
CA ALA A 14 40.18 -23.63 -2.91
C ALA A 14 38.75 -23.92 -3.44
N THR A 15 38.34 -25.18 -3.53
CA THR A 15 37.08 -25.58 -4.13
C THR A 15 35.99 -25.70 -3.07
N VAL A 16 34.84 -25.02 -3.30
CA VAL A 16 33.61 -25.20 -2.51
C VAL A 16 32.96 -26.52 -2.89
N THR A 17 32.86 -27.45 -1.94
CA THR A 17 32.28 -28.80 -2.17
C THR A 17 30.86 -28.91 -1.64
N ARG A 18 30.47 -28.08 -0.69
CA ARG A 18 29.10 -28.08 -0.13
C ARG A 18 28.74 -26.70 0.40
N ILE A 19 27.51 -26.31 0.14
CA ILE A 19 26.86 -25.15 0.77
C ILE A 19 25.65 -25.68 1.54
N GLY A 20 25.63 -25.51 2.87
CA GLY A 20 24.50 -25.87 3.73
C GLY A 20 23.53 -24.68 3.83
N GLY A 21 22.35 -24.79 3.26
CA GLY A 21 21.26 -23.81 3.45
C GLY A 21 20.44 -24.23 4.67
N VAL A 22 20.73 -23.68 5.84
CA VAL A 22 19.93 -23.87 7.05
C VAL A 22 19.13 -22.60 7.30
N LEU A 23 17.84 -22.73 7.52
CA LEU A 23 17.00 -21.60 7.95
C LEU A 23 17.47 -21.18 9.36
N GLN A 24 17.90 -19.95 9.47
CA GLN A 24 18.30 -19.33 10.74
C GLN A 24 17.52 -18.07 10.96
N ASN A 25 17.25 -17.75 12.22
CA ASN A 25 16.66 -16.49 12.61
C ASN A 25 17.78 -15.44 12.69
N ILE A 26 17.97 -14.69 11.62
CA ILE A 26 19.09 -13.75 11.47
C ILE A 26 18.68 -12.27 11.67
N GLY A 27 17.40 -12.01 11.99
CA GLY A 27 16.93 -10.66 12.20
C GLY A 27 15.56 -10.63 12.84
N GLY A 28 15.04 -9.43 13.00
CA GLY A 28 13.74 -9.15 13.57
C GLY A 28 13.12 -7.91 12.95
N ILE A 29 11.87 -7.68 13.29
CA ILE A 29 11.13 -6.45 12.96
C ILE A 29 10.53 -5.93 14.26
N GLU A 30 10.75 -4.65 14.55
CA GLU A 30 10.06 -3.91 15.59
C GLU A 30 9.25 -2.81 14.92
N THR A 31 7.95 -2.73 15.25
CA THR A 31 7.08 -1.70 14.67
C THR A 31 6.21 -1.07 15.74
N THR A 32 6.05 0.24 15.66
CA THR A 32 5.22 1.05 16.54
C THR A 32 4.31 1.92 15.70
N GLY A 33 3.06 2.03 16.11
CA GLY A 33 2.08 2.86 15.41
C GLY A 33 0.72 2.80 16.08
N PHE A 34 -0.25 3.46 15.50
CA PHE A 34 -1.63 3.40 15.95
C PHE A 34 -2.63 3.47 14.81
N ASP A 35 -3.71 2.72 14.98
CA ASP A 35 -4.86 2.73 14.10
C ASP A 35 -6.06 3.35 14.80
N TRP A 36 -6.84 4.14 14.08
CA TRP A 36 -8.09 4.66 14.58
C TRP A 36 -9.15 4.75 13.50
N THR A 37 -10.39 4.53 13.90
CA THR A 37 -11.54 4.63 13.00
C THR A 37 -12.64 5.43 13.66
N VAL A 38 -13.18 6.40 12.95
CA VAL A 38 -14.38 7.16 13.32
C VAL A 38 -15.49 6.80 12.36
N THR A 39 -16.66 6.45 12.90
CA THR A 39 -17.88 6.25 12.11
C THR A 39 -18.94 7.21 12.62
N VAL A 40 -19.57 7.92 11.71
CA VAL A 40 -20.65 8.86 12.02
C VAL A 40 -21.84 8.50 11.11
N ASP A 41 -22.97 8.21 11.75
CA ASP A 41 -24.25 8.05 11.08
C ASP A 41 -25.08 9.30 11.34
N PHE A 42 -25.54 9.96 10.27
CA PHE A 42 -26.39 11.13 10.36
C PHE A 42 -27.83 10.68 10.25
N GLU A 43 -28.68 11.18 11.15
CA GLU A 43 -30.09 10.88 11.17
C GLU A 43 -30.75 11.13 9.82
N PRO A 44 -31.65 10.22 9.37
CA PRO A 44 -32.35 10.37 8.12
C PRO A 44 -33.16 11.66 8.08
N GLY A 45 -32.93 12.44 7.05
CA GLY A 45 -33.63 13.70 6.83
C GLY A 45 -34.30 13.76 5.44
N ARG A 46 -34.77 14.94 5.09
CA ARG A 46 -35.37 15.17 3.74
C ARG A 46 -34.39 14.89 2.58
N TRP A 47 -33.09 14.83 2.88
CA TRP A 47 -32.02 14.57 1.91
C TRP A 47 -31.50 13.12 1.94
N GLY A 48 -32.18 12.22 2.66
CA GLY A 48 -31.75 10.85 2.86
C GLY A 48 -30.87 10.68 4.10
N GLU A 49 -30.16 9.56 4.15
CA GLU A 49 -29.25 9.15 5.21
C GLU A 49 -27.81 9.31 4.72
N PHE A 50 -26.92 9.75 5.61
CA PHE A 50 -25.49 9.82 5.35
C PHE A 50 -24.75 9.02 6.41
N ARG A 51 -23.76 8.26 5.95
CA ARG A 51 -22.79 7.57 6.80
C ARG A 51 -21.39 7.96 6.36
N ALA A 52 -20.55 8.36 7.30
CA ALA A 52 -19.14 8.59 7.05
C ALA A 52 -18.30 7.66 7.91
N ARG A 53 -17.34 6.97 7.29
CA ARG A 53 -16.34 6.15 7.97
C ARG A 53 -14.95 6.62 7.60
N TRP A 54 -14.17 6.98 8.60
CA TRP A 54 -12.81 7.45 8.42
C TRP A 54 -11.84 6.56 9.19
N ALA A 55 -11.06 5.76 8.48
CA ALA A 55 -10.06 4.84 9.01
C ALA A 55 -8.67 5.37 8.70
N ASN A 56 -7.79 5.32 9.67
CA ASN A 56 -6.42 5.84 9.59
C ASN A 56 -5.45 4.89 10.25
N THR A 57 -4.28 4.77 9.64
CA THR A 57 -3.10 4.10 10.18
C THR A 57 -1.98 5.11 10.21
N HIS A 58 -1.32 5.25 11.35
CA HIS A 58 -0.11 6.05 11.50
C HIS A 58 1.01 5.15 11.99
N LEU A 59 2.00 4.94 11.13
CA LEU A 59 3.23 4.22 11.40
C LEU A 59 4.23 5.22 12.01
N LEU A 60 4.69 4.95 13.22
CA LEU A 60 5.68 5.82 13.89
C LEU A 60 7.09 5.29 13.69
N ASP A 61 7.27 3.98 13.83
CA ASP A 61 8.56 3.32 13.68
C ASP A 61 8.37 1.98 12.97
N TYR A 62 9.30 1.63 12.10
CA TYR A 62 9.41 0.30 11.49
C TYR A 62 10.89 -0.04 11.34
N ASP A 63 11.45 -0.69 12.37
CA ASP A 63 12.84 -1.08 12.41
C ASP A 63 13.05 -2.50 11.89
N GLU A 64 13.85 -2.65 10.86
CA GLU A 64 14.42 -3.94 10.46
C GLU A 64 15.74 -4.16 11.24
N ILE A 65 15.78 -5.24 11.99
CA ILE A 65 16.92 -5.62 12.79
C ILE A 65 17.66 -6.73 12.07
N VAL A 66 18.90 -6.47 11.67
CA VAL A 66 19.74 -7.44 10.98
C VAL A 66 21.05 -7.65 11.73
N ASN A 67 21.52 -8.90 11.77
CA ASN A 67 22.81 -9.23 12.37
C ASN A 67 23.92 -9.02 11.34
N GLY A 68 24.67 -7.92 11.51
CA GLY A 68 25.85 -7.60 10.71
C GLY A 68 27.14 -8.23 11.26
N PRO A 69 28.26 -8.05 10.55
CA PRO A 69 29.58 -8.54 10.98
C PRO A 69 30.02 -7.95 12.32
N ASP A 70 29.65 -6.71 12.61
CA ASP A 70 30.03 -5.94 13.79
C ASP A 70 28.96 -5.92 14.89
N GLY A 71 27.88 -6.71 14.73
CA GLY A 71 26.77 -6.80 15.66
C GLY A 71 25.42 -6.52 15.01
N GLU A 72 24.41 -6.24 15.85
CA GLU A 72 23.06 -5.90 15.44
C GLU A 72 23.04 -4.51 14.79
N VAL A 73 22.40 -4.42 13.63
CA VAL A 73 22.15 -3.16 12.91
C VAL A 73 20.65 -2.95 12.83
N ARG A 74 20.17 -1.77 13.19
CA ARG A 74 18.79 -1.33 13.05
C ARG A 74 18.68 -0.40 11.86
N ILE A 75 17.70 -0.66 11.01
CA ILE A 75 17.42 0.13 9.81
C ILE A 75 15.99 0.62 9.93
N ASP A 76 15.80 1.90 10.16
CA ASP A 76 14.50 2.53 10.16
C ASP A 76 13.95 2.58 8.72
N ARG A 77 12.71 2.08 8.56
CA ARG A 77 12.00 2.02 7.28
C ARG A 77 10.79 2.94 7.23
N ALA A 78 10.33 3.50 8.36
CA ALA A 78 9.18 4.39 8.35
C ALA A 78 9.41 5.58 7.40
N GLY A 79 8.41 5.88 6.57
CA GLY A 79 8.52 6.92 5.56
C GLY A 79 9.41 6.59 4.36
N THR A 80 9.81 5.32 4.17
CA THR A 80 10.73 4.96 3.09
C THR A 80 10.15 3.92 2.11
N GLU A 81 10.62 3.97 0.86
CA GLU A 81 10.35 2.98 -0.19
C GLU A 81 11.58 2.06 -0.35
N LEU A 82 11.36 0.77 -0.24
CA LEU A 82 12.36 -0.25 -0.55
C LEU A 82 12.14 -0.75 -1.97
N GLY A 83 13.08 -0.47 -2.87
CA GLY A 83 12.92 -0.74 -4.29
C GLY A 83 13.00 -2.21 -4.70
N SER A 84 13.65 -3.07 -3.88
CA SER A 84 13.82 -4.49 -4.20
C SER A 84 13.86 -5.37 -2.94
N PRO A 85 12.83 -6.22 -2.68
CA PRO A 85 11.52 -6.21 -3.32
C PRO A 85 10.76 -4.94 -2.95
N GLU A 86 9.92 -4.46 -3.87
CA GLU A 86 9.16 -3.22 -3.68
C GLU A 86 8.28 -3.30 -2.43
N ARG A 87 8.48 -2.37 -1.52
CA ARG A 87 7.71 -2.20 -0.29
C ARG A 87 7.79 -0.78 0.22
N GLY A 88 6.68 -0.09 0.19
CA GLY A 88 6.57 1.24 0.79
C GLY A 88 6.03 1.20 2.22
N PHE A 89 6.71 1.88 3.12
CA PHE A 89 6.38 1.99 4.54
C PHE A 89 5.83 3.39 4.84
N VAL A 90 4.71 3.75 4.18
CA VAL A 90 4.09 5.08 4.36
C VAL A 90 3.73 5.32 5.82
N GLU A 91 4.12 6.48 6.35
CA GLU A 91 3.82 6.85 7.73
C GLU A 91 2.33 7.08 7.97
N TRP A 92 1.61 7.61 6.97
CA TRP A 92 0.18 7.85 7.12
C TRP A 92 -0.63 7.30 5.94
N LYS A 93 -1.56 6.39 6.26
CA LYS A 93 -2.60 5.87 5.37
C LYS A 93 -3.95 6.29 5.90
N SER A 94 -4.80 6.85 5.05
CA SER A 94 -6.14 7.28 5.42
C SER A 94 -7.16 6.84 4.38
N THR A 95 -8.30 6.33 4.84
CA THR A 95 -9.43 5.99 3.97
C THR A 95 -10.69 6.62 4.53
N LEU A 96 -11.29 7.52 3.77
CA LEU A 96 -12.59 8.12 4.07
C LEU A 96 -13.62 7.58 3.09
N ILE A 97 -14.66 6.96 3.62
CA ILE A 97 -15.83 6.50 2.87
C ILE A 97 -17.04 7.34 3.31
N VAL A 98 -17.72 7.92 2.35
CA VAL A 98 -18.97 8.64 2.58
C VAL A 98 -20.07 8.00 1.73
N ASP A 99 -21.07 7.44 2.38
CA ASP A 99 -22.23 6.84 1.77
C ASP A 99 -23.41 7.78 1.93
N TRP A 100 -24.13 8.05 0.84
CA TRP A 100 -25.42 8.70 0.80
C TRP A 100 -26.47 7.69 0.35
N MET A 101 -27.53 7.56 1.13
CA MET A 101 -28.63 6.62 0.89
C MET A 101 -29.95 7.38 0.84
N MET A 102 -30.67 7.22 -0.26
CA MET A 102 -31.99 7.84 -0.41
C MET A 102 -32.91 6.94 -1.27
N ASN A 103 -34.02 6.48 -0.69
CA ASN A 103 -34.92 5.53 -1.31
C ASN A 103 -34.18 4.27 -1.78
N ASP A 104 -34.18 4.02 -3.09
CA ASP A 104 -33.53 2.86 -3.72
C ASP A 104 -32.08 3.14 -4.15
N TRP A 105 -31.57 4.34 -3.93
CA TRP A 105 -30.24 4.79 -4.35
C TRP A 105 -29.23 4.79 -3.22
N THR A 106 -28.04 4.33 -3.54
CA THR A 106 -26.85 4.51 -2.69
C THR A 106 -25.72 5.09 -3.53
N VAL A 107 -25.13 6.17 -3.07
CA VAL A 107 -23.92 6.77 -3.66
C VAL A 107 -22.80 6.68 -2.64
N SER A 108 -21.68 6.09 -3.03
CA SER A 108 -20.50 5.91 -2.19
C SER A 108 -19.31 6.63 -2.80
N LEU A 109 -18.69 7.51 -2.01
CA LEU A 109 -17.45 8.18 -2.34
C LEU A 109 -16.35 7.65 -1.42
N THR A 110 -15.29 7.10 -2.00
CA THR A 110 -14.13 6.61 -1.26
C THR A 110 -12.91 7.45 -1.61
N ASN A 111 -12.25 8.00 -0.59
CA ASN A 111 -10.98 8.70 -0.72
C ASN A 111 -9.90 7.90 0.01
N ARG A 112 -8.82 7.58 -0.68
CA ARG A 112 -7.64 6.91 -0.13
C ARG A 112 -6.45 7.85 -0.22
N PHE A 113 -5.87 8.17 0.90
CA PHE A 113 -4.69 9.03 1.02
C PHE A 113 -3.50 8.21 1.48
N LEU A 114 -2.35 8.48 0.88
CA LEU A 114 -1.04 7.97 1.24
C LEU A 114 -0.10 9.16 1.40
N SER A 115 0.61 9.26 2.52
CA SER A 115 1.64 10.29 2.69
C SER A 115 2.81 10.08 1.75
N SER A 116 3.61 11.10 1.55
CA SER A 116 4.88 11.00 0.83
C SER A 116 5.82 10.00 1.49
N ILE A 117 6.72 9.44 0.70
CA ILE A 117 7.79 8.53 1.12
C ILE A 117 9.06 8.83 0.35
N ASP A 118 10.19 8.54 0.97
CA ASP A 118 11.51 8.68 0.36
C ASP A 118 11.99 7.34 -0.21
N GLU A 119 12.48 7.32 -1.45
CA GLU A 119 13.11 6.13 -2.01
C GLU A 119 14.43 5.82 -1.29
N GLN A 120 14.58 4.57 -0.85
CA GLN A 120 15.85 4.10 -0.34
C GLN A 120 16.78 3.67 -1.47
N CYS A 121 17.62 4.58 -1.90
CA CYS A 121 18.57 4.38 -2.97
C CYS A 121 19.83 3.63 -2.49
N THR A 122 19.66 2.42 -1.93
CA THR A 122 20.76 1.57 -1.47
C THR A 122 20.91 0.34 -2.34
N GLY A 123 22.13 -0.12 -2.59
CA GLY A 123 22.42 -1.36 -3.30
C GLY A 123 22.36 -1.23 -4.81
N LEU A 124 21.38 -1.85 -5.47
CA LEU A 124 21.29 -1.94 -6.93
C LEU A 124 21.41 -0.61 -7.67
N VAL A 125 20.85 0.46 -7.11
CA VAL A 125 20.92 1.79 -7.73
C VAL A 125 22.35 2.32 -7.75
N ALA A 126 23.11 2.15 -6.69
CA ALA A 126 24.51 2.50 -6.65
C ALA A 126 25.35 1.64 -7.61
N ASP A 127 25.05 0.33 -7.71
CA ASP A 127 25.76 -0.62 -8.55
C ASP A 127 25.53 -0.38 -10.05
N PHE A 128 24.35 0.13 -10.43
CA PHE A 128 24.01 0.48 -11.82
C PHE A 128 24.31 1.93 -12.22
N GLY A 129 24.95 2.71 -11.36
CA GLY A 129 25.34 4.09 -11.67
C GLY A 129 24.24 5.14 -11.53
N PHE A 130 23.13 4.79 -10.89
CA PHE A 130 22.04 5.72 -10.59
C PHE A 130 22.20 6.45 -9.25
N SER A 131 23.37 6.34 -8.62
CA SER A 131 23.67 6.99 -7.32
C SER A 131 23.40 8.49 -7.32
N ASP A 132 23.54 9.16 -8.47
CA ASP A 132 23.34 10.59 -8.58
C ASP A 132 21.83 10.96 -8.50
N LEU A 133 20.93 10.09 -8.94
CA LEU A 133 19.47 10.29 -8.83
C LEU A 133 19.03 10.30 -7.35
N CYS A 134 19.65 9.43 -6.54
CA CYS A 134 19.34 9.29 -5.14
C CYS A 134 20.05 10.29 -4.23
N SER A 135 21.06 11.00 -4.75
CA SER A 135 21.74 12.06 -4.02
C SER A 135 21.02 13.41 -4.08
N THR A 136 19.99 13.50 -4.94
CA THR A 136 19.20 14.73 -5.13
C THR A 136 17.86 14.58 -4.40
N PRO A 137 17.62 15.31 -3.31
CA PRO A 137 16.40 15.13 -2.49
C PRO A 137 15.08 15.22 -3.26
N THR A 138 15.05 16.04 -4.32
CA THR A 138 13.86 16.23 -5.17
C THR A 138 13.55 15.06 -6.12
N ILE A 139 14.45 14.09 -6.26
CA ILE A 139 14.28 12.94 -7.15
C ILE A 139 13.92 11.68 -6.38
N ASN A 140 14.36 11.56 -5.13
CA ASN A 140 14.09 10.39 -4.31
C ASN A 140 12.85 10.52 -3.40
N GLU A 141 12.11 11.62 -3.49
CA GLU A 141 10.84 11.79 -2.78
C GLU A 141 9.66 11.43 -3.70
N ILE A 142 8.82 10.53 -3.24
CA ILE A 142 7.53 10.18 -3.86
C ILE A 142 6.45 10.97 -3.12
N ASP A 143 5.85 11.94 -3.82
CA ASP A 143 4.82 12.82 -3.27
C ASP A 143 3.62 12.06 -2.72
N ASP A 144 2.90 12.69 -1.79
CA ASP A 144 1.61 12.19 -1.30
C ASP A 144 0.60 11.98 -2.43
N LYS A 145 -0.28 11.00 -2.26
CA LYS A 145 -1.30 10.64 -3.26
C LYS A 145 -2.69 10.54 -2.65
N LEU A 146 -3.65 11.06 -3.41
CA LEU A 146 -5.08 10.93 -3.11
C LEU A 146 -5.79 10.26 -4.28
N TYR A 147 -6.37 9.09 -4.03
CA TYR A 147 -7.20 8.36 -4.98
C TYR A 147 -8.66 8.46 -4.57
N THR A 148 -9.52 8.83 -5.51
CA THR A 148 -10.95 8.98 -5.26
C THR A 148 -11.74 8.03 -6.15
N ASP A 149 -12.62 7.24 -5.55
CA ASP A 149 -13.52 6.32 -6.24
C ASP A 149 -14.96 6.77 -6.01
N LEU A 150 -15.79 6.70 -7.05
CA LEU A 150 -17.22 6.99 -6.99
C LEU A 150 -18.01 5.75 -7.44
N GLN A 151 -18.99 5.37 -6.64
CA GLN A 151 -19.90 4.27 -6.95
C GLN A 151 -21.33 4.70 -6.73
N VAL A 152 -22.21 4.29 -7.65
CA VAL A 152 -23.66 4.48 -7.56
C VAL A 152 -24.32 3.13 -7.68
N SER A 153 -25.23 2.81 -6.78
CA SER A 153 -26.07 1.61 -6.86
C SER A 153 -27.54 1.97 -6.75
N TRP A 154 -28.34 1.20 -7.47
CA TRP A 154 -29.78 1.27 -7.45
C TRP A 154 -30.36 -0.11 -7.17
N SER A 155 -31.15 -0.22 -6.11
CA SER A 155 -31.77 -1.46 -5.62
C SER A 155 -33.26 -1.22 -5.38
N PRO A 156 -34.11 -1.32 -6.42
CA PRO A 156 -35.53 -1.03 -6.27
C PRO A 156 -36.24 -1.98 -5.30
N SER A 157 -36.96 -1.40 -4.36
CA SER A 157 -37.78 -2.13 -3.41
C SER A 157 -39.07 -2.61 -4.13
N ASN A 158 -39.00 -3.80 -4.75
CA ASN A 158 -40.16 -4.42 -5.35
C ASN A 158 -41.02 -5.06 -4.24
N GLY A 159 -42.09 -4.39 -3.87
CA GLY A 159 -42.93 -4.65 -2.68
C GLY A 159 -43.61 -6.03 -2.53
N SER A 160 -43.31 -7.06 -3.32
CA SER A 160 -43.86 -8.41 -3.13
C SER A 160 -43.19 -9.54 -3.92
N SER A 161 -42.01 -9.33 -4.51
CA SER A 161 -41.27 -10.43 -5.14
C SER A 161 -40.07 -10.81 -4.32
N ASP A 162 -39.81 -12.11 -4.15
CA ASP A 162 -38.59 -12.65 -3.50
C ASP A 162 -37.33 -12.31 -4.28
N ARG A 163 -37.44 -11.61 -5.41
CA ARG A 163 -36.33 -11.25 -6.29
C ARG A 163 -35.91 -9.81 -6.07
N ARG A 164 -34.62 -9.62 -5.73
CA ARG A 164 -34.03 -8.31 -5.59
C ARG A 164 -33.02 -8.05 -6.71
N TRP A 165 -33.23 -6.96 -7.43
CA TRP A 165 -32.29 -6.45 -8.41
C TRP A 165 -31.37 -5.43 -7.78
N THR A 166 -30.11 -5.46 -8.15
CA THR A 166 -29.17 -4.38 -7.86
C THR A 166 -28.39 -4.06 -9.12
N ILE A 167 -28.46 -2.81 -9.55
CA ILE A 167 -27.66 -2.28 -10.65
C ILE A 167 -26.65 -1.32 -10.04
N GLN A 168 -25.38 -1.53 -10.35
CA GLN A 168 -24.27 -0.80 -9.80
C GLN A 168 -23.33 -0.34 -10.90
N GLY A 169 -22.84 0.88 -10.82
CA GLY A 169 -21.82 1.40 -11.70
C GLY A 169 -20.89 2.32 -10.94
N GLY A 170 -19.68 2.50 -11.43
CA GLY A 170 -18.72 3.35 -10.75
C GLY A 170 -17.50 3.64 -11.58
N VAL A 171 -16.69 4.54 -11.02
CA VAL A 171 -15.38 4.92 -11.53
C VAL A 171 -14.39 4.80 -10.39
N GLN A 172 -13.38 3.98 -10.56
CA GLN A 172 -12.19 3.98 -9.71
C GLN A 172 -11.21 5.01 -10.23
N ASN A 173 -10.48 5.64 -9.35
CA ASN A 173 -9.56 6.73 -9.66
C ASN A 173 -10.25 7.81 -10.53
N LEU A 174 -11.31 8.41 -9.99
CA LEU A 174 -12.19 9.38 -10.66
C LEU A 174 -11.42 10.55 -11.29
N PHE A 175 -10.37 11.01 -10.65
CA PHE A 175 -9.56 12.16 -11.09
C PHE A 175 -8.36 11.76 -11.94
N ASN A 176 -8.22 10.48 -12.28
CA ASN A 176 -7.09 9.94 -13.03
C ASN A 176 -5.74 10.31 -12.40
N THR A 177 -5.64 10.18 -11.08
CA THR A 177 -4.37 10.40 -10.36
C THR A 177 -3.34 9.40 -10.85
N ASP A 178 -2.21 9.89 -11.35
CA ASP A 178 -1.16 9.06 -11.90
C ASP A 178 -0.42 8.29 -10.80
N THR A 179 -0.04 7.05 -11.12
CA THR A 179 0.88 6.26 -10.30
C THR A 179 2.23 6.96 -10.25
N PRO A 180 2.81 7.19 -9.06
CA PRO A 180 4.12 7.84 -8.98
C PRO A 180 5.22 6.95 -9.55
N ILE A 181 6.26 7.58 -10.08
CA ILE A 181 7.46 6.90 -10.52
C ILE A 181 8.35 6.64 -9.31
N CYS A 182 8.79 5.40 -9.17
CA CYS A 182 9.80 4.95 -8.21
C CYS A 182 11.02 4.50 -9.02
N PHE A 183 12.11 5.26 -8.97
CA PHE A 183 13.31 4.96 -9.78
C PHE A 183 14.06 3.72 -9.27
N SER A 184 13.99 3.44 -7.97
CA SER A 184 14.62 2.28 -7.33
C SER A 184 13.81 0.99 -7.45
N CYS A 185 12.52 1.07 -7.86
CA CYS A 185 11.65 -0.09 -7.95
C CYS A 185 12.00 -0.98 -9.14
N ASP A 186 12.13 -2.29 -8.89
CA ASP A 186 12.55 -3.27 -9.89
C ASP A 186 11.54 -3.46 -11.02
N LEU A 187 10.25 -3.42 -10.69
CA LEU A 187 9.18 -3.76 -11.62
C LEU A 187 8.55 -2.50 -12.23
N ASN A 188 8.94 -2.17 -13.46
CA ASN A 188 8.38 -1.08 -14.25
C ASN A 188 8.44 0.31 -13.57
N SER A 189 9.36 0.51 -12.64
CA SER A 189 9.58 1.79 -11.93
C SER A 189 8.34 2.30 -11.20
N PHE A 190 7.61 1.44 -10.53
CA PHE A 190 6.53 1.80 -9.61
C PHE A 190 6.31 0.73 -8.55
N ASP A 191 5.78 1.11 -7.38
CA ASP A 191 5.35 0.16 -6.34
C ASP A 191 3.86 -0.17 -6.50
N GLY A 192 3.57 -1.37 -7.04
CA GLY A 192 2.23 -1.91 -7.17
C GLY A 192 1.60 -2.38 -5.85
N THR A 193 2.35 -2.41 -4.75
CA THR A 193 1.82 -2.78 -3.42
C THR A 193 1.13 -1.61 -2.72
N LEU A 194 1.51 -0.37 -3.08
CA LEU A 194 0.94 0.88 -2.55
C LEU A 194 -0.01 1.56 -3.53
N HIS A 195 0.36 1.63 -4.79
CA HIS A 195 -0.29 2.46 -5.78
C HIS A 195 -0.99 1.64 -6.85
N PRO A 196 -2.25 1.97 -7.22
CA PRO A 196 -2.91 1.33 -8.35
C PRO A 196 -2.22 1.74 -9.65
N ILE A 197 -2.00 0.78 -10.55
CA ILE A 197 -1.43 1.04 -11.87
C ILE A 197 -2.47 1.58 -12.85
N GLU A 198 -3.73 1.28 -12.60
CA GLU A 198 -4.82 1.70 -13.46
C GLU A 198 -5.07 3.20 -13.30
N GLY A 199 -5.22 3.89 -14.42
CA GLY A 199 -5.84 5.21 -14.46
C GLY A 199 -7.32 5.14 -14.09
N SER A 200 -8.14 6.05 -14.61
CA SER A 200 -9.60 5.97 -14.38
C SER A 200 -10.19 4.69 -14.97
N PHE A 201 -10.78 3.86 -14.11
CA PHE A 201 -11.42 2.59 -14.50
C PHE A 201 -12.92 2.63 -14.27
N ILE A 202 -13.71 2.45 -15.34
CA ILE A 202 -15.17 2.46 -15.30
C ILE A 202 -15.67 1.02 -15.26
N PHE A 203 -16.63 0.73 -14.36
CA PHE A 203 -17.22 -0.59 -14.24
C PHE A 203 -18.76 -0.52 -14.11
N GLY A 204 -19.40 -1.64 -14.44
CA GLY A 204 -20.84 -1.86 -14.23
C GLY A 204 -21.12 -3.28 -13.76
N ARG A 205 -22.12 -3.45 -12.89
CA ARG A 205 -22.54 -4.74 -12.33
C ARG A 205 -24.05 -4.80 -12.22
N ILE A 206 -24.61 -5.95 -12.57
CA ILE A 206 -26.02 -6.28 -12.34
C ILE A 206 -26.07 -7.55 -11.49
N SER A 207 -26.81 -7.52 -10.39
CA SER A 207 -27.01 -8.65 -9.49
C SER A 207 -28.51 -8.94 -9.34
N LEU A 208 -28.86 -10.21 -9.28
CA LEU A 208 -30.22 -10.69 -9.01
C LEU A 208 -30.14 -11.71 -7.88
N GLU A 209 -30.83 -11.45 -6.79
CA GLU A 209 -31.10 -12.41 -5.71
C GLU A 209 -32.45 -13.06 -5.98
N LEU A 210 -32.51 -14.42 -5.88
CA LEU A 210 -33.66 -15.26 -6.17
C LEU A 210 -34.24 -15.86 -4.88
#